data_d090a10f6df28f6e7b9470eec3abaf3d
#
_entry.id   d090a10f6df28f6e7b9470eec3abaf3d
#
_cell.length_a   1.000
_cell.length_b   1.000
_cell.length_c   1.000
_cell.angle_alpha   90.00
_cell.angle_beta   90.00
_cell.angle_gamma   90.00
#
_symmetry.space_group_name_H-M   'P 1'
#
loop_
_entity.id
_entity.type
_entity.pdbx_description
1 polymer ?
#
loop_
_entity_poly.entity_id
_entity_poly.type
_entity_poly.pdbx_seq_one_letter_code
_entity_poly.pdbx_strand_id
1 'polypeptide(L)'
;MTAPAYPRVASLKTAAAFRAHLIRSAIPIDFDDELAAPPRSPLAQPIEVDGVRVGNRFCILPMEGWDGTPDGEPSDLTRRRWRHFGISGAKLIWGGEAVAVRHDGRANPNQLLLTAKTQPAIARLRDELVSSHRERFGSNADGDLYIGLQLTHSGRYARPNVYNRPECVSCRPM
;
A
#
# COMPACT_ATOMS: atom_id res chain seq x y z
N MET A 1 -18.45 -6.67 -37.73
CA MET A 1 -18.75 -5.70 -36.67
C MET A 1 -17.41 -5.23 -36.10
N THR A 2 -17.01 -4.00 -36.34
CA THR A 2 -15.81 -3.42 -35.74
C THR A 2 -16.03 -3.27 -34.23
N ALA A 3 -15.07 -3.72 -33.43
CA ALA A 3 -15.12 -3.57 -31.96
C ALA A 3 -15.28 -2.06 -31.62
N PRO A 4 -16.08 -1.71 -30.60
CA PRO A 4 -16.24 -0.32 -30.19
C PRO A 4 -14.89 0.25 -29.79
N ALA A 5 -14.52 1.38 -30.40
CA ALA A 5 -13.29 2.08 -30.04
C ALA A 5 -13.51 2.81 -28.72
N TYR A 6 -12.94 2.31 -27.63
CA TYR A 6 -12.96 2.98 -26.33
C TYR A 6 -11.89 4.09 -26.31
N PRO A 7 -12.27 5.35 -26.09
CA PRO A 7 -11.31 6.44 -25.97
C PRO A 7 -10.48 6.25 -24.70
N ARG A 8 -9.23 6.69 -24.72
CA ARG A 8 -8.46 6.81 -23.47
C ARG A 8 -9.12 7.87 -22.61
N VAL A 9 -9.38 7.59 -21.33
CA VAL A 9 -10.01 8.56 -20.40
C VAL A 9 -9.25 9.89 -20.40
N ALA A 10 -7.91 9.87 -20.44
CA ALA A 10 -7.08 11.05 -20.51
C ALA A 10 -7.31 11.94 -21.77
N SER A 11 -7.98 11.43 -22.82
CA SER A 11 -8.37 12.25 -23.99
C SER A 11 -9.64 13.06 -23.75
N LEU A 12 -10.42 12.73 -22.73
CA LEU A 12 -11.63 13.41 -22.30
C LEU A 12 -11.27 14.50 -21.29
N LYS A 13 -10.72 15.61 -21.79
CA LYS A 13 -10.03 16.63 -20.97
C LYS A 13 -10.93 17.50 -20.09
N THR A 14 -12.25 17.43 -20.25
CA THR A 14 -13.21 18.23 -19.49
C THR A 14 -14.34 17.38 -18.95
N ALA A 15 -14.96 17.79 -17.83
CA ALA A 15 -16.14 17.16 -17.28
C ALA A 15 -17.27 17.05 -18.34
N ALA A 16 -17.49 18.10 -19.14
CA ALA A 16 -18.49 18.08 -20.22
C ALA A 16 -18.19 17.02 -21.29
N ALA A 17 -16.92 16.87 -21.70
CA ALA A 17 -16.51 15.85 -22.67
C ALA A 17 -16.69 14.43 -22.12
N PHE A 18 -16.37 14.23 -20.84
CA PHE A 18 -16.56 12.95 -20.16
C PHE A 18 -18.05 12.63 -20.02
N ARG A 19 -18.88 13.58 -19.58
CA ARG A 19 -20.33 13.42 -19.48
C ARG A 19 -20.97 13.06 -20.83
N ALA A 20 -20.58 13.76 -21.90
CA ALA A 20 -21.05 13.45 -23.25
C ALA A 20 -20.64 12.04 -23.71
N HIS A 21 -19.47 11.58 -23.31
CA HIS A 21 -19.03 10.19 -23.58
C HIS A 21 -19.88 9.18 -22.82
N LEU A 22 -20.14 9.39 -21.53
CA LEU A 22 -20.99 8.50 -20.73
C LEU A 22 -22.40 8.39 -21.31
N ILE A 23 -23.01 9.51 -21.70
CA ILE A 23 -24.34 9.53 -22.34
C ILE A 23 -24.34 8.73 -23.65
N ARG A 24 -23.39 8.99 -24.55
CA ARG A 24 -23.29 8.25 -25.83
C ARG A 24 -23.06 6.75 -25.65
N SER A 25 -22.38 6.38 -24.59
CA SER A 25 -22.06 4.97 -24.27
C SER A 25 -23.12 4.28 -23.42
N ALA A 26 -24.18 4.99 -23.03
CA ALA A 26 -25.23 4.53 -22.11
C ALA A 26 -24.67 3.99 -20.78
N ILE A 27 -23.64 4.67 -20.24
CA ILE A 27 -22.99 4.30 -18.96
C ILE A 27 -23.58 5.16 -17.85
N PRO A 28 -24.35 4.61 -16.91
CA PRO A 28 -24.99 5.37 -15.83
C PRO A 28 -24.03 5.59 -14.66
N ILE A 29 -23.05 6.49 -14.82
CA ILE A 29 -22.13 6.90 -13.76
C ILE A 29 -22.31 8.38 -13.51
N ASP A 30 -22.62 8.71 -12.26
CA ASP A 30 -22.64 10.09 -11.77
C ASP A 30 -21.23 10.50 -11.31
N PHE A 31 -20.90 11.77 -11.51
CA PHE A 31 -19.66 12.37 -11.02
C PHE A 31 -19.84 13.87 -10.82
N ASP A 32 -19.04 14.43 -9.91
CA ASP A 32 -19.00 15.88 -9.67
C ASP A 32 -18.13 16.57 -10.72
N ASP A 33 -18.58 17.73 -11.21
CA ASP A 33 -17.82 18.54 -12.18
C ASP A 33 -16.58 19.16 -11.56
N GLU A 34 -16.61 19.41 -10.26
CA GLU A 34 -15.52 19.99 -9.49
C GLU A 34 -15.17 19.11 -8.28
N LEU A 35 -13.87 19.02 -8.02
CA LEU A 35 -13.37 18.34 -6.80
C LEU A 35 -13.52 19.27 -5.60
N ALA A 36 -14.18 18.80 -4.56
CA ALA A 36 -14.22 19.52 -3.30
C ALA A 36 -12.82 19.62 -2.68
N ALA A 37 -12.41 20.84 -2.33
CA ALA A 37 -11.13 21.07 -1.67
C ALA A 37 -11.13 20.51 -0.22
N PRO A 38 -9.97 20.10 0.33
CA PRO A 38 -9.86 19.78 1.75
C PRO A 38 -10.30 20.99 2.62
N PRO A 39 -10.86 20.76 3.80
CA PRO A 39 -11.20 19.47 4.43
C PRO A 39 -12.53 18.85 3.96
N ARG A 40 -13.26 19.49 3.03
CA ARG A 40 -14.58 19.02 2.57
C ARG A 40 -14.53 17.88 1.55
N SER A 41 -13.36 17.62 0.96
CA SER A 41 -13.18 16.51 0.03
C SER A 41 -13.58 15.17 0.70
N PRO A 42 -14.35 14.29 0.03
CA PRO A 42 -14.71 12.98 0.57
C PRO A 42 -13.52 12.15 1.04
N LEU A 43 -12.38 12.23 0.33
CA LEU A 43 -11.15 11.51 0.69
C LEU A 43 -10.44 12.09 1.92
N ALA A 44 -10.67 13.38 2.24
CA ALA A 44 -10.13 14.01 3.44
C ALA A 44 -10.99 13.77 4.70
N GLN A 45 -12.20 13.21 4.55
CA GLN A 45 -13.05 12.92 5.68
C GLN A 45 -12.52 11.72 6.47
N PRO A 46 -12.57 11.77 7.82
CA PRO A 46 -12.27 10.61 8.64
C PRO A 46 -13.29 9.50 8.44
N ILE A 47 -12.91 8.30 8.84
CA ILE A 47 -13.80 7.14 8.92
C ILE A 47 -13.68 6.52 10.31
N GLU A 48 -14.78 6.06 10.86
CA GLU A 48 -14.82 5.30 12.10
C GLU A 48 -15.29 3.87 11.84
N VAL A 49 -14.53 2.90 12.34
CA VAL A 49 -14.82 1.48 12.23
C VAL A 49 -14.59 0.87 13.61
N ASP A 50 -15.65 0.28 14.19
CA ASP A 50 -15.61 -0.39 15.50
C ASP A 50 -14.92 0.46 16.62
N GLY A 51 -15.23 1.77 16.64
CA GLY A 51 -14.68 2.71 17.61
C GLY A 51 -13.23 3.19 17.30
N VAL A 52 -12.65 2.74 16.20
CA VAL A 52 -11.35 3.21 15.73
C VAL A 52 -11.54 4.32 14.71
N ARG A 53 -10.98 5.50 14.99
CA ARG A 53 -10.98 6.64 14.10
C ARG A 53 -9.72 6.64 13.22
N VAL A 54 -9.91 6.60 11.91
CA VAL A 54 -8.86 6.80 10.89
C VAL A 54 -9.05 8.20 10.29
N GLY A 55 -8.03 9.04 10.29
CA GLY A 55 -8.15 10.48 10.05
C GLY A 55 -8.48 10.91 8.62
N ASN A 56 -8.36 10.03 7.63
CA ASN A 56 -8.85 10.25 6.26
C ASN A 56 -9.03 8.91 5.53
N ARG A 57 -9.50 8.96 4.28
CA ARG A 57 -9.80 7.77 3.48
C ARG A 57 -8.69 7.35 2.51
N PHE A 58 -7.48 7.83 2.73
CA PHE A 58 -6.31 7.35 2.00
C PHE A 58 -5.70 6.15 2.71
N CYS A 59 -5.54 5.06 1.95
CA CYS A 59 -4.95 3.82 2.43
C CYS A 59 -3.70 3.48 1.61
N ILE A 60 -2.58 3.22 2.28
CA ILE A 60 -1.42 2.59 1.66
C ILE A 60 -1.55 1.09 1.84
N LEU A 61 -1.66 0.39 0.71
CA LEU A 61 -1.82 -1.06 0.67
C LEU A 61 -0.47 -1.78 0.82
N PRO A 62 -0.47 -3.03 1.30
CA PRO A 62 0.76 -3.80 1.44
C PRO A 62 1.36 -4.15 0.09
N MET A 63 2.69 -4.15 0.04
CA MET A 63 3.47 -4.57 -1.11
C MET A 63 4.59 -5.50 -0.65
N GLU A 64 4.85 -6.55 -1.40
CA GLU A 64 6.05 -7.36 -1.22
C GLU A 64 7.26 -6.56 -1.71
N GLY A 65 8.01 -5.97 -0.78
CA GLY A 65 9.23 -5.25 -1.10
C GLY A 65 10.31 -6.19 -1.64
N TRP A 66 11.09 -5.68 -2.60
CA TRP A 66 12.28 -6.35 -3.15
C TRP A 66 13.56 -5.60 -2.75
N ASP A 67 13.41 -4.69 -1.82
CA ASP A 67 14.41 -3.72 -1.40
C ASP A 67 14.94 -3.94 0.03
N GLY A 68 14.58 -5.06 0.67
CA GLY A 68 15.22 -5.50 1.91
C GLY A 68 16.57 -6.17 1.68
N THR A 69 17.15 -6.72 2.75
CA THR A 69 18.39 -7.49 2.70
C THR A 69 18.15 -8.98 2.57
N PRO A 70 19.13 -9.78 2.12
CA PRO A 70 19.03 -11.25 2.14
C PRO A 70 18.71 -11.83 3.52
N ASP A 71 19.17 -11.17 4.60
CA ASP A 71 18.87 -11.58 5.99
C ASP A 71 17.44 -11.24 6.43
N GLY A 72 16.66 -10.56 5.59
CA GLY A 72 15.27 -10.18 5.87
C GLY A 72 15.12 -8.91 6.68
N GLU A 73 16.17 -8.10 6.79
CA GLU A 73 16.14 -6.79 7.44
C GLU A 73 15.83 -5.65 6.45
N PRO A 74 15.28 -4.53 6.92
CA PRO A 74 15.10 -3.34 6.11
C PRO A 74 16.43 -2.76 5.62
N SER A 75 16.53 -2.46 4.33
CA SER A 75 17.62 -1.64 3.76
C SER A 75 17.30 -0.14 3.90
N ASP A 76 18.24 0.71 3.48
CA ASP A 76 18.01 2.17 3.41
C ASP A 76 16.89 2.53 2.41
N LEU A 77 16.70 1.74 1.35
CA LEU A 77 15.59 1.94 0.41
C LEU A 77 14.25 1.64 1.07
N THR A 78 14.16 0.54 1.83
CA THR A 78 12.97 0.20 2.61
C THR A 78 12.66 1.32 3.62
N ARG A 79 13.64 1.78 4.37
CA ARG A 79 13.49 2.87 5.35
C ARG A 79 13.03 4.17 4.68
N ARG A 80 13.62 4.54 3.54
CA ARG A 80 13.19 5.71 2.76
C ARG A 80 11.73 5.61 2.34
N ARG A 81 11.30 4.43 1.86
CA ARG A 81 9.91 4.19 1.46
C ARG A 81 8.95 4.36 2.65
N TRP A 82 9.28 3.83 3.81
CA TRP A 82 8.45 3.97 5.01
C TRP A 82 8.37 5.41 5.51
N ARG A 83 9.45 6.17 5.44
CA ARG A 83 9.42 7.62 5.70
C ARG A 83 8.49 8.34 4.71
N HIS A 84 8.50 7.96 3.43
CA HIS A 84 7.57 8.51 2.45
C HIS A 84 6.11 8.17 2.77
N PHE A 85 5.82 7.00 3.33
CA PHE A 85 4.48 6.71 3.84
C PHE A 85 4.08 7.70 4.94
N GLY A 86 4.97 8.01 5.88
CA GLY A 86 4.72 9.00 6.92
C GLY A 86 4.40 10.39 6.37
N ILE A 87 5.18 10.90 5.42
CA ILE A 87 4.98 12.24 4.83
C ILE A 87 3.85 12.31 3.81
N SER A 88 3.29 11.18 3.38
CA SER A 88 2.18 11.14 2.41
C SER A 88 0.88 11.75 2.94
N GLY A 89 0.68 11.73 4.25
CA GLY A 89 -0.54 12.15 4.90
C GLY A 89 -1.66 11.10 4.92
N ALA A 90 -1.46 9.91 4.32
CA ALA A 90 -2.40 8.82 4.47
C ALA A 90 -2.51 8.41 5.94
N LYS A 91 -3.75 8.18 6.41
CA LYS A 91 -4.02 7.84 7.82
C LYS A 91 -4.24 6.35 8.06
N LEU A 92 -4.33 5.55 6.99
CA LEU A 92 -4.32 4.10 7.06
C LEU A 92 -3.12 3.55 6.27
N ILE A 93 -2.16 2.99 6.98
CA ILE A 93 -1.05 2.24 6.41
C ILE A 93 -1.37 0.76 6.63
N TRP A 94 -2.12 0.19 5.71
CA TRP A 94 -2.62 -1.18 5.84
C TRP A 94 -1.57 -2.18 5.35
N GLY A 95 -0.73 -2.60 6.27
CA GLY A 95 0.36 -3.51 5.95
C GLY A 95 1.43 -2.89 5.06
N GLY A 96 1.89 -1.68 5.36
CA GLY A 96 2.88 -0.94 4.56
C GLY A 96 4.02 -1.76 3.97
N GLU A 97 4.17 -3.00 4.45
CA GLU A 97 5.02 -4.07 3.92
C GLU A 97 4.29 -5.41 4.05
N ALA A 98 4.46 -6.30 3.06
CA ALA A 98 4.12 -7.71 3.14
C ALA A 98 5.36 -8.48 3.62
N VAL A 99 5.36 -8.86 4.90
CA VAL A 99 6.52 -9.44 5.60
C VAL A 99 6.34 -10.96 5.70
N ALA A 100 7.33 -11.73 5.26
CA ALA A 100 7.31 -13.18 5.38
C ALA A 100 7.48 -13.60 6.85
N VAL A 101 6.71 -14.61 7.29
CA VAL A 101 6.80 -15.17 8.67
C VAL A 101 7.77 -16.36 8.76
N ARG A 102 8.21 -16.89 7.61
CA ARG A 102 9.18 -17.96 7.50
C ARG A 102 10.07 -17.74 6.29
N HIS A 103 11.32 -18.18 6.38
CA HIS A 103 12.28 -18.06 5.29
C HIS A 103 11.78 -18.74 4.00
N ASP A 104 11.29 -19.97 4.13
CA ASP A 104 10.74 -20.76 3.02
C ASP A 104 9.42 -20.26 2.45
N GLY A 105 8.83 -19.24 3.09
CA GLY A 105 7.63 -18.52 2.62
C GLY A 105 7.90 -17.18 1.93
N ARG A 106 9.16 -16.77 1.79
CA ARG A 106 9.51 -15.49 1.12
C ARG A 106 9.16 -15.52 -0.37
N ALA A 107 8.54 -14.45 -0.85
CA ALA A 107 8.22 -14.27 -2.29
C ALA A 107 9.46 -13.97 -3.14
N ASN A 108 10.49 -13.42 -2.53
CA ASN A 108 11.79 -13.12 -3.15
C ASN A 108 12.90 -13.09 -2.07
N PRO A 109 14.19 -13.21 -2.47
CA PRO A 109 15.32 -13.26 -1.53
C PRO A 109 15.50 -12.01 -0.67
N ASN A 110 14.95 -10.88 -1.09
CA ASN A 110 15.07 -9.58 -0.38
C ASN A 110 13.77 -9.14 0.31
N GLN A 111 12.75 -9.99 0.34
CA GLN A 111 11.55 -9.71 1.13
C GLN A 111 11.88 -9.67 2.62
N LEU A 112 11.30 -8.73 3.36
CA LEU A 112 11.44 -8.70 4.81
C LEU A 112 10.95 -10.01 5.45
N LEU A 113 11.67 -10.44 6.49
CA LEU A 113 11.37 -11.67 7.22
C LEU A 113 11.19 -11.35 8.71
N LEU A 114 10.04 -11.68 9.27
CA LEU A 114 9.74 -11.45 10.67
C LEU A 114 10.26 -12.63 11.52
N THR A 115 11.31 -12.36 12.27
CA THR A 115 11.90 -13.28 13.26
C THR A 115 12.24 -12.52 14.53
N ALA A 116 12.57 -13.19 15.61
CA ALA A 116 13.07 -12.55 16.83
C ALA A 116 14.30 -11.65 16.56
N LYS A 117 15.15 -12.03 15.60
CA LYS A 117 16.34 -11.25 15.20
C LYS A 117 15.98 -9.96 14.46
N THR A 118 15.02 -10.01 13.51
CA THR A 118 14.70 -8.90 12.61
C THR A 118 13.58 -8.00 13.13
N GLN A 119 12.78 -8.48 14.07
CA GLN A 119 11.66 -7.74 14.65
C GLN A 119 12.04 -6.34 15.15
N PRO A 120 13.18 -6.09 15.84
CA PRO A 120 13.55 -4.75 16.26
C PRO A 120 13.85 -3.80 15.08
N ALA A 121 14.39 -4.31 13.98
CA ALA A 121 14.65 -3.51 12.79
C ALA A 121 13.34 -3.15 12.06
N ILE A 122 12.38 -4.07 12.01
CA ILE A 122 11.04 -3.83 11.44
C ILE A 122 10.26 -2.85 12.34
N ALA A 123 10.37 -2.95 13.67
CA ALA A 123 9.75 -1.99 14.59
C ALA A 123 10.25 -0.56 14.34
N ARG A 124 11.54 -0.38 14.08
CA ARG A 124 12.12 0.94 13.73
C ARG A 124 11.52 1.55 12.47
N LEU A 125 11.06 0.76 11.49
CA LEU A 125 10.34 1.29 10.32
C LEU A 125 9.08 2.04 10.73
N ARG A 126 8.31 1.46 11.68
CA ARG A 126 7.12 2.13 12.23
C ARG A 126 7.50 3.45 12.91
N ASP A 127 8.54 3.45 13.71
CA ASP A 127 8.98 4.65 14.44
C ASP A 127 9.45 5.75 13.47
N GLU A 128 10.18 5.41 12.41
CA GLU A 128 10.59 6.33 11.36
C GLU A 128 9.38 6.90 10.59
N LEU A 129 8.38 6.08 10.29
CA LEU A 129 7.13 6.51 9.67
C LEU A 129 6.40 7.52 10.57
N VAL A 130 6.20 7.19 11.85
CA VAL A 130 5.51 8.06 12.81
C VAL A 130 6.28 9.37 13.00
N SER A 131 7.61 9.31 13.14
CA SER A 131 8.46 10.51 13.25
C SER A 131 8.30 11.43 12.05
N SER A 132 8.43 10.88 10.84
CA SER A 132 8.25 11.64 9.59
C SER A 132 6.85 12.23 9.45
N HIS A 133 5.81 11.51 9.93
CA HIS A 133 4.45 12.01 9.95
C HIS A 133 4.28 13.20 10.89
N ARG A 134 4.80 13.07 12.12
CA ARG A 134 4.77 14.16 13.11
C ARG A 134 5.57 15.39 12.69
N GLU A 135 6.75 15.18 12.09
CA GLU A 135 7.57 16.28 11.54
C GLU A 135 6.83 17.06 10.47
N ARG A 136 6.05 16.37 9.63
CA ARG A 136 5.34 16.99 8.49
C ARG A 136 4.01 17.64 8.89
N PHE A 137 3.27 17.06 9.83
CA PHE A 137 1.87 17.41 10.11
C PHE A 137 1.63 17.90 11.55
N GLY A 138 2.65 17.86 12.41
CA GLY A 138 2.58 18.29 13.80
C GLY A 138 2.68 17.14 14.81
N SER A 139 3.14 17.44 16.00
CA SER A 139 3.50 16.46 17.05
C SER A 139 2.37 15.51 17.47
N ASN A 140 1.12 15.91 17.30
CA ASN A 140 -0.06 15.13 17.69
C ASN A 140 -0.80 14.55 16.48
N ALA A 141 -0.22 14.62 15.28
CA ALA A 141 -0.89 14.22 14.04
C ALA A 141 -1.08 12.71 13.88
N ASP A 142 -0.43 11.90 14.70
CA ASP A 142 -0.51 10.44 14.66
C ASP A 142 -1.66 9.84 15.49
N GLY A 143 -2.46 10.65 16.19
CA GLY A 143 -3.55 10.16 17.04
C GLY A 143 -4.68 9.42 16.28
N ASP A 144 -4.78 9.64 14.98
CA ASP A 144 -5.74 8.99 14.07
C ASP A 144 -5.05 8.27 12.89
N LEU A 145 -3.74 7.97 13.05
CA LEU A 145 -2.92 7.21 12.12
C LEU A 145 -2.90 5.73 12.50
N TYR A 146 -3.39 4.87 11.62
CA TYR A 146 -3.41 3.44 11.83
C TYR A 146 -2.34 2.75 10.97
N ILE A 147 -1.49 1.92 11.61
CA ILE A 147 -0.36 1.25 10.94
C ILE A 147 -0.43 -0.25 11.22
N GLY A 148 -0.46 -1.05 10.17
CA GLY A 148 -0.42 -2.51 10.24
C GLY A 148 0.69 -3.10 9.39
N LEU A 149 1.02 -4.36 9.62
CA LEU A 149 1.84 -5.21 8.77
C LEU A 149 1.00 -6.34 8.19
N GLN A 150 1.18 -6.63 6.91
CA GLN A 150 0.67 -7.87 6.35
C GLN A 150 1.69 -9.00 6.60
N LEU A 151 1.27 -10.05 7.30
CA LEU A 151 2.08 -11.25 7.48
C LEU A 151 1.78 -12.23 6.34
N THR A 152 2.83 -12.75 5.69
CA THR A 152 2.68 -13.54 4.45
C THR A 152 3.47 -14.83 4.47
N HIS A 153 3.02 -15.75 3.62
CA HIS A 153 3.74 -16.95 3.20
C HIS A 153 3.36 -17.29 1.77
N SER A 154 4.32 -17.23 0.86
CA SER A 154 4.07 -17.34 -0.60
C SER A 154 3.81 -18.77 -1.07
N GLY A 155 3.88 -19.76 -0.17
CA GLY A 155 3.55 -21.15 -0.47
C GLY A 155 4.34 -21.70 -1.66
N ARG A 156 3.64 -22.29 -2.62
CA ARG A 156 4.25 -22.88 -3.83
C ARG A 156 4.96 -21.87 -4.75
N TYR A 157 4.75 -20.58 -4.55
CA TYR A 157 5.40 -19.52 -5.32
C TYR A 157 6.59 -18.92 -4.59
N ALA A 158 6.93 -19.42 -3.40
CA ALA A 158 8.05 -18.91 -2.62
C ALA A 158 9.39 -19.01 -3.38
N ARG A 159 10.21 -17.96 -3.25
CA ARG A 159 11.52 -17.81 -3.87
C ARG A 159 12.52 -17.28 -2.84
N PRO A 160 12.79 -18.03 -1.77
CA PRO A 160 13.58 -17.51 -0.65
C PRO A 160 15.06 -17.24 -0.99
N ASN A 161 15.63 -17.95 -1.96
CA ASN A 161 17.07 -17.88 -2.26
C ASN A 161 17.39 -17.40 -3.68
N VAL A 162 16.47 -17.61 -4.64
CA VAL A 162 16.69 -17.27 -6.06
C VAL A 162 15.46 -16.59 -6.67
N TYR A 163 15.68 -15.66 -7.61
CA TYR A 163 14.59 -14.91 -8.23
C TYR A 163 13.86 -15.65 -9.34
N ASN A 164 14.55 -16.55 -10.03
CA ASN A 164 14.11 -17.06 -11.34
C ASN A 164 13.25 -18.32 -11.27
N ARG A 165 13.12 -18.96 -10.11
CA ARG A 165 12.30 -20.16 -9.94
C ARG A 165 11.70 -20.24 -8.53
N PRO A 166 10.46 -20.77 -8.38
CA PRO A 166 9.92 -21.10 -7.07
C PRO A 166 10.70 -22.23 -6.40
N GLU A 167 10.84 -22.15 -5.07
CA GLU A 167 11.49 -23.13 -4.22
C GLU A 167 10.50 -23.59 -3.14
N CYS A 168 9.48 -24.33 -3.58
CA CYS A 168 8.43 -24.77 -2.66
C CYS A 168 8.87 -25.99 -1.83
N VAL A 169 8.98 -25.79 -0.52
CA VAL A 169 9.25 -26.89 0.42
C VAL A 169 7.98 -27.70 0.72
N SER A 170 6.81 -27.06 0.67
CA SER A 170 5.52 -27.71 0.96
C SER A 170 4.88 -28.47 -0.21
N CYS A 171 5.49 -28.42 -1.41
CA CYS A 171 4.97 -29.05 -2.63
C CYS A 171 5.58 -30.42 -2.90
N ARG A 172 6.27 -31.04 -1.94
CA ARG A 172 6.67 -32.43 -2.08
C ARG A 172 5.41 -33.30 -2.05
N PRO A 173 5.13 -34.14 -3.07
CA PRO A 173 4.08 -35.12 -2.95
C PRO A 173 4.39 -36.01 -1.76
N MET A 174 3.39 -36.21 -0.91
CA MET A 174 3.45 -37.22 0.16
C MET A 174 3.54 -38.61 -0.47
#